data_623b3df84396f3ab83ba719ad2c57b81
#
_entry.id   623b3df84396f3ab83ba719ad2c57b81
#
_cell.length_a   1.000
_cell.length_b   1.000
_cell.length_c   1.000
_cell.angle_alpha   90.00
_cell.angle_beta   90.00
_cell.angle_gamma   90.00
#
_symmetry.space_group_name_H-M   'P 1'
#
loop_
_entity.id
_entity.type
_entity.pdbx_description
1 polymer ?
#
loop_
_entity_poly.entity_id
_entity_poly.type
_entity_poly.pdbx_seq_one_letter_code
_entity_poly.pdbx_strand_id
1 'polypeptide(L)'
;MSVVASERTESSTEFFDRAITLRAKITQLLMEDFGDDRRLIELPDGSIVENRDYWLYVEIRQRIFGYAADLIANITAANTIYITTQTEYGTRRKYMTAAIGNCQQIIQEFTYAVKILKISSGKYLQYVDQLNAEAELIKKWRKSDNKVLRRILNDKEARDLLS
;
A
#
# COMPACT_ATOMS: atom_id res chain seq x y z
N MET A 1 -8.49 23.96 -20.53
CA MET A 1 -7.32 23.48 -19.75
C MET A 1 -7.58 23.19 -18.27
N SER A 2 -8.65 23.63 -17.67
CA SER A 2 -8.87 23.53 -16.22
C SER A 2 -9.54 22.24 -15.75
N VAL A 3 -10.42 21.62 -16.53
CA VAL A 3 -11.22 20.47 -16.09
C VAL A 3 -10.37 19.20 -15.85
N VAL A 4 -9.41 18.92 -16.73
CA VAL A 4 -8.57 17.71 -16.61
C VAL A 4 -7.56 17.80 -15.47
N ALA A 5 -7.09 18.99 -15.14
CA ALA A 5 -6.18 19.21 -14.01
C ALA A 5 -6.93 19.15 -12.66
N SER A 6 -8.16 19.65 -12.60
CA SER A 6 -9.03 19.63 -11.43
C SER A 6 -9.45 18.20 -11.07
N GLU A 7 -9.93 17.41 -12.03
CA GLU A 7 -10.30 16.00 -11.79
C GLU A 7 -9.11 15.12 -11.37
N ARG A 8 -7.91 15.41 -11.87
CA ARG A 8 -6.69 14.72 -11.45
C ARG A 8 -6.28 15.04 -10.01
N THR A 9 -6.47 16.28 -9.59
CA THR A 9 -6.06 16.73 -8.25
C THR A 9 -6.99 16.15 -7.20
N GLU A 10 -8.29 16.10 -7.43
CA GLU A 10 -9.25 15.50 -6.50
C GLU A 10 -9.05 14.00 -6.34
N SER A 11 -8.88 13.25 -7.41
CA SER A 11 -8.66 11.81 -7.33
C SER A 11 -7.32 11.43 -6.66
N SER A 12 -6.25 12.18 -6.92
CA SER A 12 -4.94 11.93 -6.31
C SER A 12 -4.93 12.25 -4.82
N THR A 13 -5.64 13.29 -4.39
CA THR A 13 -5.79 13.65 -2.97
C THR A 13 -6.58 12.56 -2.22
N GLU A 14 -7.64 12.04 -2.81
CA GLU A 14 -8.43 10.96 -2.21
C GLU A 14 -7.61 9.69 -1.97
N PHE A 15 -6.80 9.25 -2.93
CA PHE A 15 -5.90 8.11 -2.77
C PHE A 15 -4.91 8.29 -1.63
N PHE A 16 -4.31 9.46 -1.58
CA PHE A 16 -3.31 9.80 -0.58
C PHE A 16 -3.92 9.83 0.82
N ASP A 17 -5.07 10.49 0.98
CA ASP A 17 -5.78 10.58 2.25
C ASP A 17 -6.26 9.22 2.75
N ARG A 18 -6.77 8.37 1.85
CA ARG A 18 -7.15 6.99 2.18
C ARG A 18 -5.94 6.16 2.58
N ALA A 19 -4.85 6.26 1.87
CA ALA A 19 -3.63 5.52 2.17
C ALA A 19 -3.03 5.94 3.52
N ILE A 20 -2.99 7.23 3.83
CA ILE A 20 -2.55 7.74 5.15
C ILE A 20 -3.48 7.25 6.25
N THR A 21 -4.79 7.32 6.05
CA THR A 21 -5.79 6.85 7.03
C THR A 21 -5.64 5.36 7.27
N LEU A 22 -5.47 4.57 6.20
CA LEU A 22 -5.25 3.14 6.30
C LEU A 22 -3.95 2.81 7.04
N ARG A 23 -2.87 3.53 6.74
CA ARG A 23 -1.59 3.39 7.46
C ARG A 23 -1.74 3.69 8.94
N ALA A 24 -2.46 4.75 9.31
CA ALA A 24 -2.70 5.10 10.70
C ALA A 24 -3.48 4.01 11.44
N LYS A 25 -4.53 3.46 10.83
CA LYS A 25 -5.32 2.34 11.37
C LYS A 25 -4.48 1.06 11.54
N ILE A 26 -3.68 0.72 10.54
CA ILE A 26 -2.76 -0.43 10.60
C ILE A 26 -1.75 -0.21 11.73
N THR A 27 -1.17 0.96 11.85
CA THR A 27 -0.22 1.28 12.93
C THR A 27 -0.87 1.11 14.30
N GLN A 28 -2.08 1.60 14.48
CA GLN A 28 -2.82 1.46 15.74
C GLN A 28 -3.11 -0.02 16.05
N LEU A 29 -3.52 -0.81 15.06
CA LEU A 29 -3.71 -2.25 15.22
C LEU A 29 -2.43 -2.94 15.68
N LEU A 30 -1.29 -2.60 15.08
CA LEU A 30 0.02 -3.18 15.44
C LEU A 30 0.45 -2.81 16.86
N MET A 31 0.01 -1.65 17.37
CA MET A 31 0.35 -1.20 18.72
C MET A 31 -0.54 -1.81 19.81
N GLU A 32 -1.81 -2.02 19.52
CA GLU A 32 -2.82 -2.33 20.54
C GLU A 32 -3.26 -3.79 20.56
N ASP A 33 -3.35 -4.43 19.40
CA ASP A 33 -4.08 -5.68 19.23
C ASP A 33 -3.30 -6.78 18.48
N PHE A 34 -2.00 -6.68 18.41
CA PHE A 34 -1.19 -7.66 17.64
C PHE A 34 -0.82 -8.89 18.47
N GLY A 35 -1.81 -9.55 19.05
CA GLY A 35 -1.61 -10.77 19.83
C GLY A 35 -0.90 -10.56 21.17
N ASP A 36 -0.41 -11.63 21.74
CA ASP A 36 0.38 -11.58 23.00
C ASP A 36 1.86 -11.36 22.67
N ASP A 37 2.24 -10.10 22.55
CA ASP A 37 3.59 -9.66 22.21
C ASP A 37 4.46 -9.32 23.41
N ARG A 38 4.06 -9.75 24.60
CA ARG A 38 4.88 -9.58 25.80
C ARG A 38 6.16 -10.38 25.69
N ARG A 39 7.26 -9.74 26.04
CA ARG A 39 8.57 -10.39 26.06
C ARG A 39 8.66 -11.46 27.14
N LEU A 40 8.06 -11.19 28.29
CA LEU A 40 8.05 -12.09 29.44
C LEU A 40 6.61 -12.53 29.72
N ILE A 41 6.43 -13.80 30.00
CA ILE A 41 5.13 -14.43 30.32
C ILE A 41 5.23 -15.03 31.72
N GLU A 42 4.23 -14.79 32.57
CA GLU A 42 4.05 -15.48 33.82
C GLU A 42 3.30 -16.79 33.61
N LEU A 43 3.88 -17.89 34.03
CA LEU A 43 3.25 -19.21 34.00
C LEU A 43 2.31 -19.39 35.22
N PRO A 44 1.39 -20.38 35.16
CA PRO A 44 0.44 -20.68 36.25
C PRO A 44 1.11 -20.95 37.61
N ASP A 45 2.37 -21.42 37.62
CA ASP A 45 3.15 -21.66 38.81
C ASP A 45 3.86 -20.42 39.39
N GLY A 46 3.62 -19.23 38.76
CA GLY A 46 4.24 -17.97 39.13
C GLY A 46 5.64 -17.74 38.59
N SER A 47 6.21 -18.68 37.83
CA SER A 47 7.50 -18.50 37.17
C SER A 47 7.37 -17.54 35.96
N ILE A 48 8.42 -16.75 35.74
CA ILE A 48 8.50 -15.83 34.58
C ILE A 48 9.42 -16.45 33.55
N VAL A 49 8.91 -16.63 32.33
CA VAL A 49 9.66 -17.18 31.20
C VAL A 49 9.64 -16.22 30.04
N GLU A 50 10.63 -16.37 29.15
CA GLU A 50 10.68 -15.62 27.92
C GLU A 50 9.62 -16.14 26.92
N ASN A 51 8.85 -15.22 26.29
CA ASN A 51 7.90 -15.58 25.24
C ASN A 51 8.69 -15.99 23.99
N ARG A 52 8.60 -17.26 23.61
CA ARG A 52 9.32 -17.82 22.46
C ARG A 52 8.96 -17.13 21.15
N ASP A 53 7.71 -16.66 21.03
CA ASP A 53 7.20 -16.07 19.80
C ASP A 53 7.45 -14.57 19.73
N TYR A 54 8.00 -13.95 20.78
CA TYR A 54 8.22 -12.52 20.86
C TYR A 54 8.99 -11.96 19.66
N TRP A 55 10.09 -12.61 19.27
CA TRP A 55 10.88 -12.20 18.11
C TRP A 55 10.06 -12.21 16.81
N LEU A 56 9.17 -13.20 16.65
CA LEU A 56 8.32 -13.35 15.46
C LEU A 56 7.25 -12.25 15.40
N TYR A 57 6.63 -11.91 16.54
CA TYR A 57 5.74 -10.76 16.63
C TYR A 57 6.42 -9.46 16.21
N VAL A 58 7.63 -9.23 16.71
CA VAL A 58 8.41 -8.04 16.36
C VAL A 58 8.73 -8.01 14.88
N GLU A 59 9.17 -9.12 14.30
CA GLU A 59 9.53 -9.23 12.88
C GLU A 59 8.33 -8.96 11.96
N ILE A 60 7.21 -9.61 12.20
CA ILE A 60 6.00 -9.42 11.38
C ILE A 60 5.48 -7.99 11.52
N ARG A 61 5.46 -7.45 12.72
CA ARG A 61 5.03 -6.08 13.00
C ARG A 61 5.89 -5.06 12.25
N GLN A 62 7.20 -5.22 12.26
CA GLN A 62 8.12 -4.34 11.54
C GLN A 62 7.94 -4.41 10.03
N ARG A 63 7.70 -5.60 9.47
CA ARG A 63 7.43 -5.76 8.04
C ARG A 63 6.15 -5.06 7.62
N ILE A 64 5.06 -5.28 8.33
CA ILE A 64 3.77 -4.62 8.04
C ILE A 64 3.91 -3.10 8.12
N PHE A 65 4.57 -2.60 9.16
CA PHE A 65 4.83 -1.18 9.34
C PHE A 65 5.65 -0.60 8.19
N GLY A 66 6.69 -1.31 7.76
CA GLY A 66 7.54 -0.93 6.63
C GLY A 66 6.79 -0.91 5.30
N TYR A 67 6.02 -1.94 4.99
CA TYR A 67 5.23 -2.01 3.76
C TYR A 67 4.13 -0.93 3.72
N ALA A 68 3.53 -0.60 4.85
CA ALA A 68 2.56 0.50 4.92
C ALA A 68 3.22 1.86 4.65
N ALA A 69 4.44 2.07 5.11
CA ALA A 69 5.23 3.26 4.78
C ALA A 69 5.60 3.30 3.28
N ASP A 70 6.02 2.18 2.71
CA ASP A 70 6.38 2.06 1.30
C ASP A 70 5.17 2.30 0.39
N LEU A 71 3.98 1.84 0.77
CA LEU A 71 2.74 2.11 0.06
C LEU A 71 2.54 3.63 -0.14
N ILE A 72 2.65 4.41 0.94
CA ILE A 72 2.51 5.87 0.88
C ILE A 72 3.62 6.48 0.04
N ALA A 73 4.87 6.05 0.22
CA ALA A 73 6.01 6.55 -0.53
C ALA A 73 5.84 6.32 -2.04
N ASN A 74 5.38 5.15 -2.45
CA ASN A 74 5.15 4.80 -3.85
C ASN A 74 3.98 5.59 -4.47
N ILE A 75 2.88 5.79 -3.74
CA ILE A 75 1.76 6.63 -4.18
C ILE A 75 2.25 8.07 -4.37
N THR A 76 2.99 8.61 -3.40
CA THR A 76 3.54 9.97 -3.47
C THR A 76 4.49 10.12 -4.65
N ALA A 77 5.41 9.19 -4.85
CA ALA A 77 6.33 9.19 -5.98
C ALA A 77 5.60 9.18 -7.32
N ALA A 78 4.59 8.31 -7.48
CA ALA A 78 3.77 8.27 -8.69
C ALA A 78 3.04 9.61 -8.93
N ASN A 79 2.52 10.22 -7.88
CA ASN A 79 1.74 11.46 -7.98
C ASN A 79 2.60 12.69 -8.36
N THR A 80 3.90 12.66 -8.08
CA THR A 80 4.82 13.75 -8.45
C THR A 80 5.25 13.73 -9.91
N ILE A 81 5.00 12.63 -10.63
CA ILE A 81 5.40 12.48 -12.02
C ILE A 81 4.27 12.93 -12.94
N TYR A 82 4.53 14.00 -13.71
CA TYR A 82 3.66 14.43 -14.81
C TYR A 82 4.02 13.66 -16.08
N ILE A 83 3.03 13.07 -16.73
CA ILE A 83 3.24 12.28 -17.94
C ILE A 83 3.24 13.23 -19.15
N THR A 84 4.42 13.53 -19.67
CA THR A 84 4.61 14.25 -20.92
C THR A 84 5.33 13.39 -21.97
N THR A 85 6.01 12.35 -21.53
CA THR A 85 6.75 11.41 -22.36
C THR A 85 6.39 9.96 -22.03
N GLN A 86 6.72 9.05 -22.93
CA GLN A 86 6.56 7.61 -22.71
C GLN A 86 7.41 7.10 -21.53
N THR A 87 8.60 7.70 -21.34
CA THR A 87 9.49 7.36 -20.22
C THR A 87 8.85 7.72 -18.87
N GLU A 88 8.27 8.91 -18.75
CA GLU A 88 7.57 9.34 -17.54
C GLU A 88 6.35 8.47 -17.24
N TYR A 89 5.59 8.09 -18.28
CA TYR A 89 4.51 7.13 -18.14
C TYR A 89 5.00 5.81 -17.53
N GLY A 90 6.08 5.26 -18.07
CA GLY A 90 6.68 4.01 -17.58
C GLY A 90 7.17 4.11 -16.14
N THR A 91 7.81 5.21 -15.78
CA THR A 91 8.32 5.44 -14.42
C THR A 91 7.19 5.58 -13.42
N ARG A 92 6.17 6.38 -13.73
CA ARG A 92 4.97 6.51 -12.89
C ARG A 92 4.27 5.17 -12.70
N ARG A 93 4.13 4.39 -13.77
CA ARG A 93 3.52 3.06 -13.73
C ARG A 93 4.27 2.10 -12.81
N LYS A 94 5.59 2.17 -12.76
CA LYS A 94 6.41 1.35 -11.84
C LYS A 94 6.07 1.64 -10.38
N TYR A 95 5.95 2.90 -10.00
CA TYR A 95 5.57 3.28 -8.63
C TYR A 95 4.15 2.83 -8.27
N MET A 96 3.19 2.96 -9.18
CA MET A 96 1.84 2.46 -8.97
C MET A 96 1.81 0.94 -8.79
N THR A 97 2.56 0.22 -9.60
CA THR A 97 2.69 -1.24 -9.51
C THR A 97 3.35 -1.65 -8.20
N ALA A 98 4.37 -0.92 -7.75
CA ALA A 98 5.00 -1.14 -6.45
C ALA A 98 4.02 -0.88 -5.28
N ALA A 99 3.19 0.16 -5.37
CA ALA A 99 2.16 0.45 -4.37
C ALA A 99 1.12 -0.67 -4.26
N ILE A 100 0.65 -1.21 -5.39
CA ILE A 100 -0.23 -2.38 -5.42
C ILE A 100 0.47 -3.58 -4.77
N GLY A 101 1.74 -3.80 -5.07
CA GLY A 101 2.56 -4.84 -4.44
C GLY A 101 2.66 -4.69 -2.92
N ASN A 102 2.80 -3.47 -2.40
CA ASN A 102 2.81 -3.22 -0.97
C ASN A 102 1.49 -3.62 -0.30
N CYS A 103 0.34 -3.36 -0.91
CA CYS A 103 -0.94 -3.83 -0.41
C CYS A 103 -0.96 -5.36 -0.30
N GLN A 104 -0.47 -6.07 -1.31
CA GLN A 104 -0.41 -7.54 -1.31
C GLN A 104 0.57 -8.08 -0.26
N GLN A 105 1.72 -7.43 -0.07
CA GLN A 105 2.70 -7.79 0.95
C GLN A 105 2.10 -7.68 2.36
N ILE A 106 1.37 -6.60 2.66
CA ILE A 106 0.69 -6.44 3.95
C ILE A 106 -0.37 -7.54 4.15
N ILE A 107 -1.17 -7.83 3.12
CA ILE A 107 -2.18 -8.91 3.17
C ILE A 107 -1.53 -10.27 3.46
N GLN A 108 -0.39 -10.56 2.82
CA GLN A 108 0.35 -11.79 3.06
C GLN A 108 0.85 -11.87 4.50
N GLU A 109 1.39 -10.80 5.05
CA GLU A 109 1.87 -10.78 6.44
C GLU A 109 0.71 -10.94 7.44
N PHE A 110 -0.43 -10.32 7.21
CA PHE A 110 -1.62 -10.54 8.03
C PHE A 110 -2.10 -11.99 7.97
N THR A 111 -2.16 -12.56 6.78
CA THR A 111 -2.56 -13.96 6.58
C THR A 111 -1.60 -14.91 7.29
N TYR A 112 -0.31 -14.65 7.18
CA TYR A 112 0.73 -15.41 7.86
C TYR A 112 0.63 -15.29 9.38
N ALA A 113 0.45 -14.07 9.90
CA ALA A 113 0.30 -13.81 11.33
C ALA A 113 -0.89 -14.56 11.93
N VAL A 114 -2.05 -14.52 11.27
CA VAL A 114 -3.25 -15.27 11.71
C VAL A 114 -2.96 -16.76 11.79
N LYS A 115 -2.23 -17.29 10.82
CA LYS A 115 -1.94 -18.73 10.74
C LYS A 115 -0.92 -19.18 11.79
N ILE A 116 0.15 -18.41 11.99
CA ILE A 116 1.29 -18.83 12.81
C ILE A 116 1.17 -18.39 14.29
N LEU A 117 0.59 -17.23 14.54
CA LEU A 117 0.48 -16.64 15.88
C LEU A 117 -0.87 -16.91 16.55
N LYS A 118 -1.76 -17.66 15.91
CA LYS A 118 -3.12 -17.95 16.40
C LYS A 118 -3.93 -16.71 16.78
N ILE A 119 -3.75 -15.63 16.03
CA ILE A 119 -4.43 -14.37 16.23
C ILE A 119 -5.86 -14.49 15.65
N SER A 120 -6.82 -13.81 16.27
CA SER A 120 -8.20 -13.80 15.77
C SER A 120 -8.28 -13.22 14.36
N SER A 121 -8.83 -14.00 13.41
CA SER A 121 -8.95 -13.59 12.01
C SER A 121 -9.93 -12.42 11.80
N GLY A 122 -10.93 -12.27 12.67
CA GLY A 122 -11.99 -11.26 12.48
C GLY A 122 -11.51 -9.82 12.46
N LYS A 123 -10.49 -9.48 13.26
CA LYS A 123 -9.92 -8.14 13.30
C LYS A 123 -9.15 -7.80 12.02
N TYR A 124 -8.51 -8.77 11.39
CA TYR A 124 -7.64 -8.56 10.23
C TYR A 124 -8.39 -8.55 8.91
N LEU A 125 -9.52 -9.27 8.81
CA LEU A 125 -10.31 -9.34 7.58
C LEU A 125 -10.75 -7.96 7.08
N GLN A 126 -11.16 -7.06 7.97
CA GLN A 126 -11.53 -5.70 7.60
C GLN A 126 -10.36 -4.92 6.99
N TYR A 127 -9.13 -5.14 7.47
CA TYR A 127 -7.94 -4.50 6.90
C TYR A 127 -7.55 -5.10 5.55
N VAL A 128 -7.74 -6.41 5.38
CA VAL A 128 -7.56 -7.09 4.10
C VAL A 128 -8.52 -6.50 3.06
N ASP A 129 -9.77 -6.31 3.40
CA ASP A 129 -10.76 -5.71 2.51
C ASP A 129 -10.39 -4.26 2.16
N GLN A 130 -9.94 -3.47 3.13
CA GLN A 130 -9.48 -2.09 2.88
C GLN A 130 -8.24 -2.04 2.00
N LEU A 131 -7.28 -2.95 2.19
CA LEU A 131 -6.08 -3.06 1.36
C LEU A 131 -6.41 -3.48 -0.08
N ASN A 132 -7.33 -4.41 -0.25
CA ASN A 132 -7.82 -4.80 -1.57
C ASN A 132 -8.54 -3.64 -2.27
N ALA A 133 -9.36 -2.88 -1.54
CA ALA A 133 -10.02 -1.69 -2.07
C ALA A 133 -9.01 -0.62 -2.50
N GLU A 134 -7.97 -0.37 -1.70
CA GLU A 134 -6.88 0.55 -2.06
C GLU A 134 -6.14 0.08 -3.32
N ALA A 135 -5.79 -1.20 -3.39
CA ALA A 135 -5.15 -1.77 -4.58
C ALA A 135 -6.00 -1.59 -5.84
N GLU A 136 -7.31 -1.80 -5.76
CA GLU A 136 -8.23 -1.59 -6.89
C GLU A 136 -8.32 -0.13 -7.32
N LEU A 137 -8.29 0.81 -6.38
CA LEU A 137 -8.24 2.25 -6.70
C LEU A 137 -6.94 2.61 -7.44
N ILE A 138 -5.80 2.10 -6.98
CA ILE A 138 -4.51 2.34 -7.65
C ILE A 138 -4.51 1.70 -9.05
N LYS A 139 -5.10 0.51 -9.23
CA LYS A 139 -5.26 -0.11 -10.55
C LYS A 139 -6.11 0.75 -11.51
N LYS A 140 -7.20 1.33 -11.01
CA LYS A 140 -8.04 2.25 -11.79
C LYS A 140 -7.26 3.50 -12.18
N TRP A 141 -6.51 4.06 -11.25
CA TRP A 141 -5.63 5.20 -11.52
C TRP A 141 -4.60 4.85 -12.58
N ARG A 142 -3.89 3.71 -12.43
CA ARG A 142 -2.94 3.22 -13.43
C ARG A 142 -3.57 3.04 -14.81
N LYS A 143 -4.79 2.52 -14.87
CA LYS A 143 -5.53 2.36 -16.12
C LYS A 143 -5.89 3.70 -16.76
N SER A 144 -6.21 4.72 -15.99
CA SER A 144 -6.54 6.05 -16.50
C SER A 144 -5.36 6.70 -17.23
N ASP A 145 -4.13 6.39 -16.87
CA ASP A 145 -2.94 6.90 -17.52
C ASP A 145 -2.76 6.37 -18.96
N ASN A 146 -3.41 5.28 -19.33
CA ASN A 146 -3.37 4.73 -20.68
C ASN A 146 -3.91 5.73 -21.72
N LYS A 147 -4.88 6.57 -21.32
CA LYS A 147 -5.41 7.63 -22.21
C LYS A 147 -4.33 8.68 -22.52
N VAL A 148 -3.52 9.02 -21.53
CA VAL A 148 -2.42 9.97 -21.71
C VAL A 148 -1.35 9.39 -22.62
N LEU A 149 -1.00 8.11 -22.43
CA LEU A 149 -0.05 7.41 -23.31
C LEU A 149 -0.51 7.42 -24.76
N ARG A 150 -1.79 7.11 -25.02
CA ARG A 150 -2.34 7.13 -26.38
C ARG A 150 -2.21 8.50 -27.05
N ARG A 151 -2.46 9.58 -26.32
CA ARG A 151 -2.26 10.95 -26.84
C ARG A 151 -0.81 11.19 -27.21
N ILE A 152 0.12 10.82 -26.35
CA ILE A 152 1.55 10.99 -26.58
C ILE A 152 2.00 10.24 -27.86
N LEU A 153 1.54 9.00 -28.04
CA LEU A 153 1.86 8.19 -29.21
C LEU A 153 1.26 8.78 -30.49
N ASN A 154 0.01 9.22 -30.45
CA ASN A 154 -0.66 9.87 -31.61
C ASN A 154 0.03 11.17 -32.00
N ASP A 155 0.44 12.00 -31.03
CA ASP A 155 1.16 13.25 -31.28
C ASP A 155 2.53 12.98 -31.88
N LYS A 156 3.20 11.91 -31.48
CA LYS A 156 4.47 11.50 -32.07
C LYS A 156 4.31 11.07 -33.53
N GLU A 157 3.33 10.19 -33.83
CA GLU A 157 3.03 9.79 -35.19
C GLU A 157 2.70 10.96 -36.10
N ALA A 158 1.90 11.92 -35.58
CA ALA A 158 1.57 13.13 -36.34
C ALA A 158 2.81 14.00 -36.64
N ARG A 159 3.76 14.11 -35.71
CA ARG A 159 5.01 14.84 -35.95
C ARG A 159 5.90 14.11 -36.97
N ASP A 160 6.01 12.79 -36.83
CA ASP A 160 6.82 11.97 -37.74
C ASP A 160 6.28 12.00 -39.17
N LEU A 161 4.96 12.13 -39.35
CA LEU A 161 4.32 12.29 -40.65
C LEU A 161 4.52 13.69 -41.28
N LEU A 162 4.77 14.72 -40.44
CA LEU A 162 4.99 16.10 -40.90
C LEU A 162 6.46 16.45 -41.11
N SER A 163 7.37 15.60 -40.67
CA SER A 163 8.81 15.72 -40.89
C SER A 163 9.25 15.01 -42.16
#